data_6ee98d7d35eb56af2ae40d4ede7b1da4
#
_entry.id   6ee98d7d35eb56af2ae40d4ede7b1da4
#
_cell.length_a   1.000
_cell.length_b   1.000
_cell.length_c   1.000
_cell.angle_alpha   90.00
_cell.angle_beta   90.00
_cell.angle_gamma   90.00
#
_symmetry.space_group_name_H-M   'P 1'
#
loop_
_entity.id
_entity.type
_entity.pdbx_description
1 polymer ?
#
loop_
_entity_poly.entity_id
_entity_poly.type
_entity_poly.pdbx_seq_one_letter_code
_entity_poly.pdbx_strand_id
1 'polypeptide(L)'
;MYKRQGYNLTNQGADTLAGTPYENDTPSDNAYTRYLKEVLNVQNENEFEAITGADYDQKVSLAIASQDIPDIMYVSEYSTLVELVENDLVADLTDIYNNLACDTVKEAYASYGEENNPLNTVTFDGKIMAIPKTQLSDGQDFLWVRKDWMDKLGLEEPSTLDEMADLLRAFITEDPDGNGQDDTVGLVVHNEVYGGYPNNTFAVDNIFTAFDAYPSVWIKDESGNAVYGSVQPEMKDALQLMRDWYAEGLIDKEFTTRTYDDIVALLSS
;
A
#
# COMPACT_ATOMS: atom_id res chain seq x y z
N MET A 1 -5.03 32.34 6.56
CA MET A 1 -4.41 31.70 7.74
C MET A 1 -3.29 30.81 7.25
N TYR A 2 -2.09 30.98 7.76
CA TYR A 2 -0.95 30.13 7.42
C TYR A 2 -0.90 28.95 8.37
N LYS A 3 -0.54 27.77 7.85
CA LYS A 3 -0.33 26.55 8.61
C LYS A 3 0.98 25.91 8.18
N ARG A 4 1.84 25.61 9.16
CA ARG A 4 3.11 24.90 8.94
C ARG A 4 2.84 23.41 8.85
N GLN A 5 3.45 22.72 7.89
CA GLN A 5 3.32 21.28 7.71
C GLN A 5 4.67 20.63 7.39
N GLY A 6 4.83 19.37 7.79
CA GLY A 6 5.83 18.46 7.20
C GLY A 6 5.27 17.87 5.91
N TYR A 7 6.05 17.89 4.84
CA TYR A 7 5.61 17.47 3.53
C TYR A 7 6.49 16.36 2.94
N ASN A 8 5.84 15.27 2.54
CA ASN A 8 6.51 14.14 1.90
C ASN A 8 6.26 14.20 0.38
N LEU A 9 7.34 14.31 -0.39
CA LEU A 9 7.33 14.42 -1.85
C LEU A 9 7.37 13.05 -2.58
N THR A 10 7.45 11.94 -1.85
CA THR A 10 7.65 10.60 -2.45
C THR A 10 6.60 10.20 -3.49
N ASN A 11 5.42 10.79 -3.45
CA ASN A 11 4.31 10.47 -4.35
C ASN A 11 4.07 11.54 -5.42
N GLN A 12 4.99 12.48 -5.60
CA GLN A 12 4.86 13.54 -6.61
C GLN A 12 5.85 13.31 -7.75
N GLY A 13 5.48 12.45 -8.69
CA GLY A 13 6.17 12.37 -9.97
C GLY A 13 5.93 13.68 -10.75
N ALA A 14 6.94 14.52 -10.86
CA ALA A 14 6.89 15.73 -11.69
C ALA A 14 6.51 15.41 -13.15
N ASP A 15 6.85 14.20 -13.62
CA ASP A 15 6.61 13.77 -14.99
C ASP A 15 5.15 13.36 -15.27
N THR A 16 4.36 13.05 -14.23
CA THR A 16 2.97 12.60 -14.38
C THR A 16 2.02 13.73 -14.79
N LEU A 17 2.42 14.98 -14.63
CA LEU A 17 1.62 16.15 -14.98
C LEU A 17 2.00 16.76 -16.33
N ALA A 18 3.06 16.27 -16.98
CA ALA A 18 3.51 16.76 -18.28
C ALA A 18 2.39 16.64 -19.34
N GLY A 19 2.14 17.72 -20.07
CA GLY A 19 1.07 17.77 -21.08
C GLY A 19 -0.36 17.90 -20.53
N THR A 20 -0.53 18.02 -19.22
CA THR A 20 -1.82 18.32 -18.60
C THR A 20 -1.97 19.82 -18.31
N PRO A 21 -3.21 20.30 -18.01
CA PRO A 21 -3.41 21.69 -17.56
C PRO A 21 -2.67 22.03 -16.25
N TYR A 22 -2.11 21.04 -15.58
CA TYR A 22 -1.44 21.13 -14.28
C TYR A 22 0.08 20.95 -14.37
N GLU A 23 0.65 20.94 -15.55
CA GLU A 23 2.11 20.72 -15.78
C GLU A 23 3.03 21.69 -15.03
N ASN A 24 2.50 22.85 -14.66
CA ASN A 24 3.24 23.86 -13.89
C ASN A 24 2.90 23.84 -12.39
N ASP A 25 2.07 22.90 -11.92
CA ASP A 25 1.74 22.77 -10.51
C ASP A 25 2.99 22.33 -9.71
N THR A 26 3.11 22.88 -8.52
CA THR A 26 4.17 22.56 -7.58
C THR A 26 3.59 22.00 -6.29
N PRO A 27 4.38 21.40 -5.39
CA PRO A 27 3.91 21.01 -4.07
C PRO A 27 3.23 22.13 -3.30
N SER A 28 3.68 23.37 -3.46
CA SER A 28 3.16 24.54 -2.75
C SER A 28 2.09 25.32 -3.52
N ASP A 29 1.96 25.10 -4.82
CA ASP A 29 0.94 25.75 -5.68
C ASP A 29 0.36 24.71 -6.65
N ASN A 30 -0.75 24.13 -6.28
CA ASN A 30 -1.48 23.14 -7.05
C ASN A 30 -3.00 23.29 -6.86
N ALA A 31 -3.79 22.49 -7.52
CA ALA A 31 -5.25 22.59 -7.45
C ALA A 31 -5.78 22.49 -6.01
N TYR A 32 -5.20 21.64 -5.16
CA TYR A 32 -5.60 21.49 -3.77
C TYR A 32 -5.24 22.73 -2.93
N THR A 33 -4.03 23.23 -3.04
CA THR A 33 -3.60 24.40 -2.27
C THR A 33 -4.38 25.65 -2.66
N ARG A 34 -4.70 25.81 -3.96
CA ARG A 34 -5.56 26.90 -4.47
C ARG A 34 -6.99 26.76 -3.93
N TYR A 35 -7.54 25.54 -3.93
CA TYR A 35 -8.87 25.27 -3.36
C TYR A 35 -8.93 25.56 -1.85
N LEU A 36 -7.96 25.10 -1.07
CA LEU A 36 -7.87 25.38 0.36
C LEU A 36 -7.82 26.89 0.65
N LYS A 37 -7.06 27.63 -0.17
CA LYS A 37 -6.97 29.08 -0.04
C LYS A 37 -8.27 29.78 -0.38
N GLU A 38 -8.94 29.37 -1.44
CA GLU A 38 -10.20 29.97 -1.91
C GLU A 38 -11.37 29.67 -0.96
N VAL A 39 -11.55 28.41 -0.58
CA VAL A 39 -12.74 27.93 0.15
C VAL A 39 -12.56 28.09 1.66
N LEU A 40 -11.39 27.75 2.20
CA LEU A 40 -11.14 27.73 3.64
C LEU A 40 -10.30 28.90 4.12
N ASN A 41 -9.79 29.74 3.22
CA ASN A 41 -8.83 30.81 3.53
C ASN A 41 -7.60 30.29 4.32
N VAL A 42 -7.15 29.07 3.98
CA VAL A 42 -5.97 28.40 4.56
C VAL A 42 -4.87 28.33 3.51
N GLN A 43 -3.65 28.66 3.90
CA GLN A 43 -2.46 28.46 3.09
C GLN A 43 -1.46 27.64 3.91
N ASN A 44 -1.04 26.51 3.35
CA ASN A 44 -0.01 25.69 3.95
C ASN A 44 1.37 26.23 3.58
N GLU A 45 2.29 26.15 4.54
CA GLU A 45 3.71 26.40 4.35
C GLU A 45 4.47 25.15 4.77
N ASN A 46 5.35 24.65 3.91
CA ASN A 46 6.14 23.48 4.21
C ASN A 46 7.29 23.89 5.15
N GLU A 47 7.27 23.42 6.38
CA GLU A 47 8.35 23.62 7.35
C GLU A 47 9.57 22.79 6.94
N PHE A 48 9.32 21.58 6.47
CA PHE A 48 10.31 20.72 5.86
C PHE A 48 9.69 19.89 4.74
N GLU A 49 10.52 19.49 3.80
CA GLU A 49 10.16 18.62 2.68
C GLU A 49 11.11 17.43 2.65
N ALA A 50 10.61 16.26 2.27
CA ALA A 50 11.39 15.04 2.15
C ALA A 50 11.06 14.33 0.84
N ILE A 51 12.06 13.69 0.24
CA ILE A 51 11.93 12.96 -1.02
C ILE A 51 11.65 11.49 -0.78
N THR A 52 12.09 10.93 0.35
CA THR A 52 11.86 9.54 0.75
C THR A 52 11.14 9.45 2.10
N GLY A 53 10.50 8.32 2.38
CA GLY A 53 9.89 8.06 3.69
C GLY A 53 10.89 8.12 4.82
N ALA A 54 12.06 7.51 4.65
CA ALA A 54 13.13 7.51 5.66
C ALA A 54 13.68 8.93 5.94
N ASP A 55 13.84 9.78 4.92
CA ASP A 55 14.23 11.18 5.10
C ASP A 55 13.14 11.96 5.84
N TYR A 56 11.88 11.69 5.54
CA TYR A 56 10.73 12.29 6.22
C TYR A 56 10.73 11.94 7.71
N ASP A 57 10.85 10.67 8.06
CA ASP A 57 10.86 10.19 9.45
C ASP A 57 12.05 10.76 10.23
N GLN A 58 13.21 10.92 9.59
CA GLN A 58 14.35 11.60 10.20
C GLN A 58 14.05 13.08 10.51
N LYS A 59 13.37 13.80 9.62
CA LYS A 59 12.98 15.20 9.84
C LYS A 59 11.90 15.32 10.90
N VAL A 60 10.97 14.40 10.98
CA VAL A 60 10.01 14.31 12.09
C VAL A 60 10.73 14.12 13.42
N SER A 61 11.68 13.19 13.49
CA SER A 61 12.48 12.96 14.70
C SER A 61 13.26 14.20 15.13
N LEU A 62 13.80 14.95 14.16
CA LEU A 62 14.53 16.20 14.44
C LEU A 62 13.59 17.30 14.96
N ALA A 63 12.39 17.44 14.37
CA ALA A 63 11.38 18.40 14.81
C ALA A 63 10.93 18.11 16.25
N ILE A 64 10.75 16.83 16.60
CA ILE A 64 10.43 16.39 17.97
C ILE A 64 11.57 16.75 18.93
N ALA A 65 12.80 16.40 18.59
CA ALA A 65 13.97 16.65 19.42
C ALA A 65 14.23 18.14 19.66
N SER A 66 13.94 18.98 18.67
CA SER A 66 14.08 20.45 18.78
C SER A 66 12.86 21.14 19.41
N GLN A 67 11.76 20.41 19.60
CA GLN A 67 10.45 20.94 20.00
C GLN A 67 9.90 22.04 19.06
N ASP A 68 10.36 22.05 17.81
CA ASP A 68 9.85 22.93 16.77
C ASP A 68 9.01 22.11 15.78
N ILE A 69 7.79 21.82 16.21
CA ILE A 69 6.86 20.92 15.51
C ILE A 69 5.94 21.76 14.61
N PRO A 70 5.71 21.35 13.35
CA PRO A 70 4.73 22.00 12.51
C PRO A 70 3.29 21.82 13.05
N ASP A 71 2.38 22.68 12.60
CA ASP A 71 0.95 22.60 13.00
C ASP A 71 0.32 21.26 12.62
N ILE A 72 0.77 20.65 11.52
CA ILE A 72 0.28 19.36 11.01
C ILE A 72 1.48 18.59 10.47
N MET A 73 1.62 17.33 10.88
CA MET A 73 2.58 16.40 10.28
C MET A 73 2.03 14.98 10.26
N TYR A 74 2.50 14.19 9.32
CA TYR A 74 2.24 12.76 9.28
C TYR A 74 3.25 12.04 10.18
N VAL A 75 2.77 11.00 10.87
CA VAL A 75 3.59 10.13 11.71
C VAL A 75 3.36 8.69 11.24
N SER A 76 4.43 8.02 10.84
CA SER A 76 4.39 6.65 10.31
C SER A 76 4.37 5.59 11.41
N GLU A 77 5.05 5.87 12.54
CA GLU A 77 5.27 4.90 13.60
C GLU A 77 4.42 5.21 14.85
N TYR A 78 3.76 4.20 15.39
CA TYR A 78 2.97 4.32 16.61
C TYR A 78 3.81 4.78 17.82
N SER A 79 5.04 4.30 17.94
CA SER A 79 5.97 4.71 18.99
C SER A 79 6.26 6.21 18.99
N THR A 80 6.33 6.81 17.80
CA THR A 80 6.50 8.27 17.64
C THR A 80 5.27 9.03 18.11
N LEU A 81 4.06 8.52 17.84
CA LEU A 81 2.83 9.13 18.38
C LEU A 81 2.81 9.05 19.92
N VAL A 82 3.20 7.92 20.50
CA VAL A 82 3.31 7.77 21.96
C VAL A 82 4.27 8.81 22.54
N GLU A 83 5.45 8.96 21.95
CA GLU A 83 6.44 9.96 22.38
C GLU A 83 5.87 11.40 22.33
N LEU A 84 5.15 11.74 21.26
CA LEU A 84 4.50 13.05 21.13
C LEU A 84 3.44 13.30 22.20
N VAL A 85 2.64 12.29 22.53
CA VAL A 85 1.60 12.36 23.56
C VAL A 85 2.22 12.48 24.95
N GLU A 86 3.23 11.66 25.27
CA GLU A 86 3.91 11.67 26.57
C GLU A 86 4.65 12.99 26.87
N ASN A 87 5.05 13.70 25.81
CA ASN A 87 5.73 15.00 25.92
C ASN A 87 4.80 16.21 25.74
N ASP A 88 3.48 16.01 25.71
CA ASP A 88 2.48 17.07 25.51
C ASP A 88 2.68 17.88 24.21
N LEU A 89 3.16 17.23 23.15
CA LEU A 89 3.49 17.88 21.87
C LEU A 89 2.36 17.82 20.85
N VAL A 90 1.25 17.18 21.16
CA VAL A 90 0.06 17.07 20.30
C VAL A 90 -1.19 17.57 21.02
N ALA A 91 -2.12 18.09 20.25
CA ALA A 91 -3.36 18.62 20.78
C ALA A 91 -4.42 17.54 20.97
N ASP A 92 -5.28 17.71 21.97
CA ASP A 92 -6.51 16.95 22.12
C ASP A 92 -7.50 17.35 20.99
N LEU A 93 -7.81 16.41 20.12
CA LEU A 93 -8.69 16.61 18.97
C LEU A 93 -10.12 16.12 19.22
N THR A 94 -10.46 15.66 20.43
CA THR A 94 -11.75 15.04 20.75
C THR A 94 -12.93 15.92 20.38
N ASP A 95 -12.94 17.15 20.84
CA ASP A 95 -14.03 18.09 20.54
C ASP A 95 -14.06 18.48 19.06
N ILE A 96 -12.90 18.62 18.43
CA ILE A 96 -12.77 18.93 17.02
C ILE A 96 -13.34 17.79 16.18
N TYR A 97 -12.95 16.56 16.46
CA TYR A 97 -13.47 15.39 15.78
C TYR A 97 -14.98 15.26 15.96
N ASN A 98 -15.46 15.31 17.17
CA ASN A 98 -16.89 15.10 17.49
C ASN A 98 -17.79 16.16 16.84
N ASN A 99 -17.36 17.40 16.81
CA ASN A 99 -18.20 18.52 16.37
C ASN A 99 -17.98 18.95 14.92
N LEU A 100 -16.78 18.72 14.36
CA LEU A 100 -16.40 19.27 13.05
C LEU A 100 -16.05 18.20 11.99
N ALA A 101 -15.78 16.94 12.37
CA ALA A 101 -15.58 15.91 11.38
C ALA A 101 -16.88 15.67 10.59
N CYS A 102 -16.77 15.59 9.25
CA CYS A 102 -17.91 15.33 8.40
C CYS A 102 -18.41 13.88 8.55
N ASP A 103 -19.66 13.65 8.19
CA ASP A 103 -20.30 12.34 8.33
C ASP A 103 -19.53 11.24 7.57
N THR A 104 -19.02 11.53 6.38
CA THR A 104 -18.24 10.59 5.59
C THR A 104 -17.02 10.05 6.36
N VAL A 105 -16.30 10.91 7.08
CA VAL A 105 -15.14 10.49 7.90
C VAL A 105 -15.59 9.66 9.09
N LYS A 106 -16.68 10.07 9.75
CA LYS A 106 -17.24 9.31 10.89
C LYS A 106 -17.76 7.95 10.48
N GLU A 107 -18.45 7.87 9.35
CA GLU A 107 -18.96 6.61 8.77
C GLU A 107 -17.81 5.69 8.36
N ALA A 108 -16.74 6.23 7.75
CA ALA A 108 -15.57 5.45 7.40
C ALA A 108 -14.91 4.79 8.63
N TYR A 109 -14.74 5.53 9.73
CA TYR A 109 -14.20 4.92 10.95
C TYR A 109 -15.18 3.96 11.62
N ALA A 110 -16.47 4.28 11.63
CA ALA A 110 -17.49 3.40 12.19
C ALA A 110 -17.65 2.07 11.43
N SER A 111 -17.33 2.04 10.14
CA SER A 111 -17.39 0.82 9.32
C SER A 111 -16.47 -0.30 9.78
N TYR A 112 -15.41 0.02 10.52
CA TYR A 112 -14.50 -0.99 11.09
C TYR A 112 -15.09 -1.71 12.34
N GLY A 113 -16.23 -1.24 12.85
CA GLY A 113 -16.81 -1.73 14.11
C GLY A 113 -16.09 -1.19 15.35
N GLU A 114 -16.70 -1.40 16.53
CA GLU A 114 -16.16 -0.82 17.78
C GLU A 114 -14.77 -1.34 18.14
N GLU A 115 -14.54 -2.64 18.01
CA GLU A 115 -13.27 -3.27 18.42
C GLU A 115 -12.10 -2.88 17.49
N ASN A 116 -12.36 -2.73 16.21
CA ASN A 116 -11.33 -2.47 15.20
C ASN A 116 -11.32 -1.00 14.73
N ASN A 117 -12.04 -0.12 15.43
CA ASN A 117 -12.08 1.30 15.05
C ASN A 117 -10.67 1.90 15.11
N PRO A 118 -10.15 2.45 14.01
CA PRO A 118 -8.81 3.05 13.99
C PRO A 118 -8.60 4.15 15.02
N LEU A 119 -9.66 4.84 15.46
CA LEU A 119 -9.58 5.83 16.53
C LEU A 119 -9.11 5.24 17.85
N ASN A 120 -9.33 3.94 18.11
CA ASN A 120 -8.88 3.29 19.33
C ASN A 120 -7.36 3.35 19.49
N THR A 121 -6.61 3.27 18.38
CA THR A 121 -5.15 3.30 18.39
C THR A 121 -4.56 4.68 18.68
N VAL A 122 -5.34 5.74 18.50
CA VAL A 122 -4.92 7.13 18.69
C VAL A 122 -5.62 7.81 19.86
N THR A 123 -6.36 7.03 20.66
CA THR A 123 -7.06 7.50 21.85
C THR A 123 -6.26 7.18 23.09
N PHE A 124 -5.81 8.20 23.82
CA PHE A 124 -5.04 8.11 25.06
C PHE A 124 -5.85 8.76 26.20
N ASP A 125 -6.11 8.04 27.26
CA ASP A 125 -6.91 8.52 28.41
C ASP A 125 -8.27 9.13 28.01
N GLY A 126 -8.91 8.54 26.97
CA GLY A 126 -10.20 8.98 26.45
C GLY A 126 -10.13 10.21 25.52
N LYS A 127 -8.95 10.65 25.15
CA LYS A 127 -8.71 11.78 24.26
C LYS A 127 -8.16 11.32 22.91
N ILE A 128 -8.73 11.84 21.83
CA ILE A 128 -8.24 11.60 20.47
C ILE A 128 -7.04 12.51 20.22
N MET A 129 -5.84 11.93 20.13
CA MET A 129 -4.59 12.67 20.03
C MET A 129 -4.05 12.76 18.60
N ALA A 130 -4.62 12.00 17.66
CA ALA A 130 -4.31 12.07 16.23
C ALA A 130 -5.51 11.67 15.40
N ILE A 131 -5.46 11.92 14.10
CA ILE A 131 -6.44 11.39 13.12
C ILE A 131 -5.74 10.28 12.32
N PRO A 132 -6.17 9.01 12.46
CA PRO A 132 -5.53 7.90 11.77
C PRO A 132 -5.75 8.00 10.26
N LYS A 133 -4.69 7.71 9.50
CA LYS A 133 -4.83 7.48 8.06
C LYS A 133 -5.49 6.13 7.87
N THR A 134 -6.66 6.11 7.25
CA THR A 134 -7.36 4.88 6.87
C THR A 134 -7.36 4.74 5.36
N GLN A 135 -7.48 3.51 4.90
CA GLN A 135 -7.83 3.26 3.52
C GLN A 135 -9.36 3.36 3.39
N LEU A 136 -9.83 4.06 2.36
CA LEU A 136 -11.26 4.19 2.08
C LEU A 136 -11.86 2.93 1.44
N SER A 137 -11.03 1.97 1.09
CA SER A 137 -11.43 0.65 0.62
C SER A 137 -10.48 -0.38 1.18
N ASP A 138 -11.00 -1.53 1.57
CA ASP A 138 -10.17 -2.71 1.74
C ASP A 138 -9.60 -3.02 0.36
N GLY A 139 -8.32 -2.71 0.17
CA GLY A 139 -7.64 -3.02 -1.09
C GLY A 139 -7.70 -4.53 -1.27
N GLN A 140 -8.38 -4.96 -2.31
CA GLN A 140 -8.37 -6.36 -2.69
C GLN A 140 -7.23 -6.57 -3.68
N ASP A 141 -6.50 -7.65 -3.51
CA ASP A 141 -5.57 -8.09 -4.52
C ASP A 141 -6.34 -8.69 -5.69
N PHE A 142 -6.01 -8.26 -6.89
CA PHE A 142 -6.61 -8.78 -8.12
C PHE A 142 -5.55 -9.52 -8.92
N LEU A 143 -5.95 -10.64 -9.48
CA LEU A 143 -5.18 -11.28 -10.54
C LEU A 143 -5.45 -10.55 -11.87
N TRP A 144 -4.41 -9.99 -12.45
CA TRP A 144 -4.49 -9.38 -13.79
C TRP A 144 -4.03 -10.38 -14.83
N VAL A 145 -4.88 -10.61 -15.82
CA VAL A 145 -4.61 -11.58 -16.90
C VAL A 145 -4.72 -10.88 -18.25
N ARG A 146 -3.86 -11.22 -19.19
CA ARG A 146 -3.92 -10.79 -20.60
C ARG A 146 -5.14 -11.41 -21.26
N LYS A 147 -6.25 -10.64 -21.24
CA LYS A 147 -7.51 -11.10 -21.82
C LYS A 147 -7.41 -11.35 -23.32
N ASP A 148 -6.65 -10.55 -24.02
CA ASP A 148 -6.40 -10.71 -25.45
C ASP A 148 -5.72 -12.04 -25.79
N TRP A 149 -4.81 -12.51 -24.93
CA TRP A 149 -4.18 -13.82 -25.05
C TRP A 149 -5.16 -14.96 -24.71
N MET A 150 -5.96 -14.79 -23.68
CA MET A 150 -7.02 -15.76 -23.35
C MET A 150 -8.00 -15.90 -24.51
N ASP A 151 -8.49 -14.81 -25.08
CA ASP A 151 -9.41 -14.79 -26.21
C ASP A 151 -8.80 -15.47 -27.45
N LYS A 152 -7.51 -15.19 -27.74
CA LYS A 152 -6.77 -15.79 -28.87
C LYS A 152 -6.65 -17.31 -28.73
N LEU A 153 -6.39 -17.79 -27.52
CA LEU A 153 -6.21 -19.22 -27.22
C LEU A 153 -7.51 -19.93 -26.86
N GLY A 154 -8.64 -19.22 -26.74
CA GLY A 154 -9.94 -19.78 -26.36
C GLY A 154 -10.00 -20.28 -24.93
N LEU A 155 -9.28 -19.63 -24.01
CA LEU A 155 -9.21 -19.98 -22.60
C LEU A 155 -10.27 -19.24 -21.78
N GLU A 156 -10.79 -19.90 -20.75
CA GLU A 156 -11.71 -19.33 -19.78
C GLU A 156 -10.96 -18.72 -18.59
N GLU A 157 -11.62 -17.86 -17.81
CA GLU A 157 -11.07 -17.27 -16.59
C GLU A 157 -10.84 -18.36 -15.53
N PRO A 158 -9.62 -18.47 -14.96
CA PRO A 158 -9.35 -19.48 -13.95
C PRO A 158 -10.09 -19.19 -12.64
N SER A 159 -10.69 -20.20 -12.05
CA SER A 159 -11.37 -20.16 -10.75
C SER A 159 -10.65 -20.95 -9.66
N THR A 160 -9.63 -21.71 -10.03
CA THR A 160 -8.80 -22.52 -9.15
C THR A 160 -7.31 -22.32 -9.45
N LEU A 161 -6.44 -22.67 -8.49
CA LEU A 161 -4.98 -22.63 -8.72
C LEU A 161 -4.53 -23.63 -9.81
N ASP A 162 -5.21 -24.77 -9.97
CA ASP A 162 -4.92 -25.73 -11.03
C ASP A 162 -5.27 -25.14 -12.41
N GLU A 163 -6.44 -24.51 -12.55
CA GLU A 163 -6.83 -23.81 -13.78
C GLU A 163 -5.91 -22.62 -14.08
N MET A 164 -5.45 -21.93 -13.05
CA MET A 164 -4.44 -20.88 -13.19
C MET A 164 -3.12 -21.46 -13.72
N ALA A 165 -2.67 -22.60 -13.21
CA ALA A 165 -1.47 -23.27 -13.72
C ALA A 165 -1.63 -23.69 -15.19
N ASP A 166 -2.80 -24.19 -15.58
CA ASP A 166 -3.09 -24.56 -16.96
C ASP A 166 -3.08 -23.34 -17.90
N LEU A 167 -3.63 -22.22 -17.47
CA LEU A 167 -3.58 -20.96 -18.19
C LEU A 167 -2.13 -20.46 -18.36
N LEU A 168 -1.33 -20.50 -17.29
CA LEU A 168 0.09 -20.10 -17.37
C LEU A 168 0.88 -20.99 -18.33
N ARG A 169 0.63 -22.32 -18.33
CA ARG A 169 1.23 -23.26 -19.29
C ARG A 169 0.89 -22.90 -20.72
N ALA A 170 -0.40 -22.63 -21.00
CA ALA A 170 -0.82 -22.24 -22.32
C ALA A 170 -0.15 -20.94 -22.79
N PHE A 171 -0.03 -19.94 -21.92
CA PHE A 171 0.66 -18.70 -22.25
C PHE A 171 2.14 -18.90 -22.58
N ILE A 172 2.82 -19.82 -21.88
CA ILE A 172 4.25 -20.10 -22.11
C ILE A 172 4.48 -20.90 -23.40
N THR A 173 3.56 -21.83 -23.74
CA THR A 173 3.81 -22.85 -24.78
C THR A 173 3.14 -22.53 -26.12
N GLU A 174 2.14 -21.65 -26.16
CA GLU A 174 1.27 -21.47 -27.34
C GLU A 174 1.53 -20.15 -28.10
N ASP A 175 2.64 -19.45 -27.79
CA ASP A 175 3.03 -18.20 -28.48
C ASP A 175 1.84 -17.22 -28.64
N PRO A 176 1.23 -16.74 -27.54
CA PRO A 176 0.02 -15.93 -27.63
C PRO A 176 0.26 -14.54 -28.22
N ASP A 177 1.47 -14.00 -28.14
CA ASP A 177 1.83 -12.73 -28.77
C ASP A 177 2.09 -12.90 -30.28
N GLY A 178 2.42 -14.13 -30.73
CA GLY A 178 2.59 -14.48 -32.14
C GLY A 178 3.90 -14.02 -32.74
N ASN A 179 4.93 -13.82 -31.90
CA ASN A 179 6.23 -13.36 -32.35
C ASN A 179 7.15 -14.51 -32.84
N GLY A 180 6.75 -15.77 -32.60
CA GLY A 180 7.48 -16.98 -33.00
C GLY A 180 8.70 -17.27 -32.14
N GLN A 181 8.81 -16.67 -30.96
CA GLN A 181 9.87 -16.86 -29.99
C GLN A 181 9.33 -17.54 -28.72
N ASP A 182 10.19 -18.21 -27.98
CA ASP A 182 9.87 -18.84 -26.70
C ASP A 182 10.31 -17.90 -25.58
N ASP A 183 9.65 -16.73 -25.47
CA ASP A 183 10.01 -15.65 -24.57
C ASP A 183 8.84 -15.15 -23.68
N THR A 184 7.68 -15.79 -23.80
CA THR A 184 6.51 -15.46 -22.97
C THR A 184 6.73 -15.92 -21.53
N VAL A 185 6.48 -15.02 -20.59
CA VAL A 185 6.53 -15.29 -19.15
C VAL A 185 5.14 -15.61 -18.63
N GLY A 186 5.01 -16.64 -17.82
CA GLY A 186 3.76 -17.02 -17.19
C GLY A 186 3.36 -16.08 -16.06
N LEU A 187 3.72 -16.40 -14.83
CA LEU A 187 3.47 -15.55 -13.66
C LEU A 187 4.68 -14.66 -13.38
N VAL A 188 4.45 -13.36 -13.43
CA VAL A 188 5.46 -12.37 -13.04
C VAL A 188 5.35 -12.12 -11.53
N VAL A 189 6.47 -12.26 -10.83
CA VAL A 189 6.56 -12.11 -9.38
C VAL A 189 7.70 -11.16 -9.05
N HIS A 190 7.50 -10.29 -8.05
CA HIS A 190 8.55 -9.45 -7.52
C HIS A 190 9.53 -10.24 -6.64
N ASN A 191 10.77 -9.77 -6.49
CA ASN A 191 11.76 -10.42 -5.64
C ASN A 191 11.32 -10.50 -4.15
N GLU A 192 10.47 -9.58 -3.70
CA GLU A 192 9.75 -9.67 -2.44
C GLU A 192 8.44 -10.44 -2.68
N VAL A 193 8.49 -11.76 -2.63
CA VAL A 193 7.43 -12.67 -3.04
C VAL A 193 6.11 -12.44 -2.29
N TYR A 194 6.19 -12.03 -1.02
CA TYR A 194 5.02 -11.79 -0.14
C TYR A 194 5.35 -10.74 0.93
N GLY A 195 4.30 -10.27 1.61
CA GLY A 195 4.43 -9.39 2.79
C GLY A 195 4.63 -7.93 2.47
N GLY A 196 4.45 -7.53 1.23
CA GLY A 196 4.60 -6.14 0.78
C GLY A 196 3.30 -5.35 0.72
N TYR A 197 2.19 -5.90 1.19
CA TYR A 197 0.91 -5.20 1.14
C TYR A 197 0.94 -3.90 1.98
N PRO A 198 0.43 -2.76 1.45
CA PRO A 198 -0.23 -2.58 0.15
C PRO A 198 0.71 -2.16 -1.00
N ASN A 199 2.00 -2.20 -0.84
CA ASN A 199 2.96 -1.56 -1.74
C ASN A 199 3.67 -2.51 -2.72
N ASN A 200 3.38 -3.82 -2.65
CA ASN A 200 4.00 -4.80 -3.53
C ASN A 200 2.98 -5.36 -4.52
N THR A 201 2.76 -4.63 -5.61
CA THR A 201 1.75 -4.95 -6.64
C THR A 201 1.95 -6.33 -7.26
N PHE A 202 3.17 -6.87 -7.24
CA PHE A 202 3.52 -8.15 -7.87
C PHE A 202 3.87 -9.22 -6.85
N ALA A 203 3.45 -9.07 -5.59
CA ALA A 203 3.49 -10.12 -4.59
C ALA A 203 2.36 -11.13 -4.83
N VAL A 204 2.54 -12.32 -4.31
CA VAL A 204 1.60 -13.43 -4.49
C VAL A 204 0.91 -13.84 -3.19
N ASP A 205 0.66 -12.86 -2.32
CA ASP A 205 -0.02 -13.09 -1.04
C ASP A 205 -1.38 -13.76 -1.22
N ASN A 206 -2.11 -13.44 -2.30
CA ASN A 206 -3.38 -14.07 -2.65
C ASN A 206 -3.26 -15.58 -2.95
N ILE A 207 -2.13 -16.05 -3.49
CA ILE A 207 -1.87 -17.48 -3.66
C ILE A 207 -1.67 -18.14 -2.30
N PHE A 208 -0.97 -17.47 -1.37
CA PHE A 208 -0.77 -17.97 -0.01
C PHE A 208 -2.10 -18.06 0.76
N THR A 209 -2.96 -17.06 0.64
CA THR A 209 -4.27 -17.06 1.30
C THR A 209 -5.19 -18.18 0.83
N ALA A 210 -5.01 -18.72 -0.38
CA ALA A 210 -5.72 -19.91 -0.85
C ALA A 210 -5.39 -21.20 -0.04
N PHE A 211 -4.31 -21.15 0.76
CA PHE A 211 -3.90 -22.21 1.69
C PHE A 211 -4.14 -21.82 3.15
N ASP A 212 -4.89 -20.76 3.44
CA ASP A 212 -4.98 -20.16 4.77
C ASP A 212 -3.62 -19.74 5.36
N ALA A 213 -2.64 -19.48 4.49
CA ALA A 213 -1.31 -19.03 4.85
C ALA A 213 -1.23 -17.49 4.79
N TYR A 214 -0.82 -16.85 5.88
CA TYR A 214 -0.79 -15.40 6.03
C TYR A 214 0.62 -14.92 6.40
N PRO A 215 1.53 -14.84 5.40
CA PRO A 215 2.91 -14.44 5.68
C PRO A 215 3.03 -13.00 6.19
N SER A 216 4.02 -12.77 7.03
CA SER A 216 4.41 -11.44 7.56
C SER A 216 3.39 -10.73 8.46
N VAL A 217 2.28 -11.39 8.82
CA VAL A 217 1.27 -10.83 9.71
C VAL A 217 1.07 -11.68 10.96
N TRP A 218 0.56 -11.08 12.01
CA TRP A 218 0.11 -11.79 13.20
C TRP A 218 -1.37 -12.15 13.05
N ILE A 219 -1.69 -13.41 13.25
CA ILE A 219 -3.05 -13.95 13.18
C ILE A 219 -3.47 -14.50 14.53
N LYS A 220 -4.76 -14.70 14.74
CA LYS A 220 -5.28 -15.41 15.91
C LYS A 220 -5.38 -16.91 15.58
N ASP A 221 -4.81 -17.75 16.46
CA ASP A 221 -5.02 -19.20 16.39
C ASP A 221 -6.45 -19.57 16.88
N GLU A 222 -6.81 -20.85 16.78
CA GLU A 222 -8.11 -21.35 17.23
C GLU A 222 -8.39 -21.09 18.72
N SER A 223 -7.34 -20.87 19.52
CA SER A 223 -7.43 -20.55 20.95
C SER A 223 -7.51 -19.04 21.22
N GLY A 224 -7.42 -18.21 20.17
CA GLY A 224 -7.42 -16.75 20.27
C GLY A 224 -6.06 -16.12 20.60
N ASN A 225 -4.96 -16.90 20.62
CA ASN A 225 -3.63 -16.37 20.84
C ASN A 225 -3.07 -15.75 19.56
N ALA A 226 -2.27 -14.69 19.70
CA ALA A 226 -1.52 -14.13 18.59
C ALA A 226 -0.36 -15.06 18.19
N VAL A 227 -0.33 -15.48 16.92
CA VAL A 227 0.74 -16.30 16.34
C VAL A 227 1.24 -15.64 15.07
N TYR A 228 2.51 -15.81 14.76
CA TYR A 228 3.08 -15.22 13.55
C TYR A 228 2.81 -16.09 12.33
N GLY A 229 2.13 -15.54 11.34
CA GLY A 229 1.61 -16.29 10.18
C GLY A 229 2.70 -16.96 9.36
N SER A 230 3.88 -16.32 9.19
CA SER A 230 4.97 -16.89 8.37
C SER A 230 5.53 -18.22 8.87
N VAL A 231 5.26 -18.63 10.11
CA VAL A 231 5.79 -19.88 10.69
C VAL A 231 4.68 -20.93 10.92
N GLN A 232 3.47 -20.67 10.43
CA GLN A 232 2.38 -21.62 10.55
C GLN A 232 2.53 -22.77 9.54
N PRO A 233 1.96 -23.94 9.84
CA PRO A 233 2.08 -25.14 8.98
C PRO A 233 1.60 -24.93 7.54
N GLU A 234 0.56 -24.12 7.35
CA GLU A 234 -0.09 -23.82 6.06
C GLU A 234 0.90 -23.17 5.07
N MET A 235 1.88 -22.44 5.58
CA MET A 235 2.95 -21.86 4.76
C MET A 235 3.72 -22.89 3.95
N LYS A 236 3.82 -24.13 4.47
CA LYS A 236 4.56 -25.19 3.79
C LYS A 236 3.91 -25.59 2.48
N ASP A 237 2.59 -25.71 2.45
CA ASP A 237 1.85 -26.15 1.27
C ASP A 237 1.83 -25.04 0.21
N ALA A 238 1.66 -23.79 0.61
CA ALA A 238 1.77 -22.63 -0.27
C ALA A 238 3.17 -22.51 -0.90
N LEU A 239 4.22 -22.64 -0.10
CA LEU A 239 5.61 -22.63 -0.59
C LEU A 239 5.92 -23.84 -1.48
N GLN A 240 5.30 -24.99 -1.23
CA GLN A 240 5.45 -26.16 -2.07
C GLN A 240 4.86 -25.91 -3.47
N LEU A 241 3.68 -25.31 -3.55
CA LEU A 241 3.07 -24.94 -4.83
C LEU A 241 3.98 -23.96 -5.60
N MET A 242 4.46 -22.90 -4.94
CA MET A 242 5.36 -21.92 -5.56
C MET A 242 6.65 -22.55 -6.08
N ARG A 243 7.22 -23.48 -5.32
CA ARG A 243 8.40 -24.25 -5.73
C ARG A 243 8.12 -25.11 -6.98
N ASP A 244 6.97 -25.78 -7.01
CA ASP A 244 6.60 -26.67 -8.11
C ASP A 244 6.32 -25.84 -9.38
N TRP A 245 5.63 -24.72 -9.27
CA TRP A 245 5.41 -23.77 -10.36
C TRP A 245 6.74 -23.17 -10.88
N TYR A 246 7.66 -22.83 -9.98
CA TYR A 246 8.99 -22.36 -10.39
C TYR A 246 9.79 -23.45 -11.11
N ALA A 247 9.76 -24.69 -10.60
CA ALA A 247 10.46 -25.82 -11.21
C ALA A 247 9.90 -26.14 -12.61
N GLU A 248 8.60 -26.02 -12.81
CA GLU A 248 7.93 -26.17 -14.10
C GLU A 248 8.18 -25.00 -15.06
N GLY A 249 8.55 -23.84 -14.55
CA GLY A 249 8.78 -22.62 -15.33
C GLY A 249 7.55 -21.74 -15.48
N LEU A 250 6.50 -21.96 -14.68
CA LEU A 250 5.29 -21.11 -14.67
C LEU A 250 5.56 -19.74 -14.03
N ILE A 251 6.54 -19.65 -13.14
CA ILE A 251 7.02 -18.40 -12.55
C ILE A 251 8.27 -17.96 -13.30
N ASP A 252 8.37 -16.65 -13.54
CA ASP A 252 9.58 -16.03 -14.11
C ASP A 252 10.83 -16.52 -13.38
N LYS A 253 11.75 -17.14 -14.11
CA LYS A 253 12.98 -17.69 -13.54
C LYS A 253 13.92 -16.63 -12.97
N GLU A 254 13.78 -15.41 -13.41
CA GLU A 254 14.59 -14.26 -12.98
C GLU A 254 13.91 -13.45 -11.84
N PHE A 255 12.78 -13.92 -11.29
CA PHE A 255 12.01 -13.17 -10.30
C PHE A 255 12.85 -12.67 -9.13
N THR A 256 13.86 -13.44 -8.68
CA THR A 256 14.73 -13.05 -7.55
C THR A 256 15.58 -11.82 -7.80
N THR A 257 15.73 -11.40 -9.05
CA THR A 257 16.50 -10.23 -9.47
C THR A 257 15.64 -9.13 -10.08
N ARG A 258 14.35 -9.40 -10.34
CA ARG A 258 13.43 -8.41 -10.89
C ARG A 258 13.14 -7.33 -9.87
N THR A 259 13.33 -6.10 -10.28
CA THR A 259 12.81 -4.93 -9.59
C THR A 259 11.40 -4.59 -10.08
N TYR A 260 10.71 -3.71 -9.39
CA TYR A 260 9.42 -3.19 -9.84
C TYR A 260 9.50 -2.61 -11.26
N ASP A 261 10.52 -1.81 -11.55
CA ASP A 261 10.70 -1.18 -12.86
C ASP A 261 10.96 -2.20 -13.97
N ASP A 262 11.71 -3.28 -13.69
CA ASP A 262 11.92 -4.38 -14.64
C ASP A 262 10.61 -5.08 -15.00
N ILE A 263 9.73 -5.28 -14.01
CA ILE A 263 8.42 -5.90 -14.23
C ILE A 263 7.52 -4.97 -15.05
N VAL A 264 7.47 -3.68 -14.73
CA VAL A 264 6.69 -2.69 -15.49
C VAL A 264 7.19 -2.65 -16.94
N ALA A 265 8.49 -2.68 -17.17
CA ALA A 265 9.06 -2.73 -18.53
C ALA A 265 8.64 -4.01 -19.27
N LEU A 266 8.67 -5.17 -18.61
CA LEU A 266 8.24 -6.44 -19.17
C LEU A 266 6.75 -6.45 -19.55
N LEU A 267 5.89 -5.87 -18.72
CA LEU A 267 4.45 -5.79 -18.99
C LEU A 267 4.09 -4.76 -20.07
N SER A 268 5.01 -3.87 -20.39
CA SER A 268 4.82 -2.79 -21.39
C SER A 268 5.37 -3.14 -22.76
N SER A 269 6.12 -4.22 -22.88
CA SER A 269 6.65 -4.75 -24.14
C SER A 269 5.66 -5.71 -24.79
#